data_be5210d8fcc9bb65640783c381f5b0c3
#
_entry.id   be5210d8fcc9bb65640783c381f5b0c3
#
_cell.length_a   1.000
_cell.length_b   1.000
_cell.length_c   1.000
_cell.angle_alpha   90.00
_cell.angle_beta   90.00
_cell.angle_gamma   90.00
#
_symmetry.space_group_name_H-M   'P 1'
#
loop_
_entity.id
_entity.type
_entity.pdbx_description
1 polymer ?
#
loop_
_entity_poly.entity_id
_entity_poly.type
_entity_poly.pdbx_seq_one_letter_code
_entity_poly.pdbx_strand_id
1 'polypeptide(L)'
;MKTYDTIQMLRRLAFGATLLTATALLPACDDDPAAPDEELTTDPGTSVQPETLRFISYNILEGMKLDKAQNFDNFVDWVKEKDPDFMALCECNAFTEESLTALAGRYGHPYAILCKESGFPVGLTSKYPIELRNRLLEDVPLWHGAIHTRIKDINVVVLHLYPFGTYPNGQGAAGTGNTYRDREINCILDSTIRRYPVEPLWLMAGDFNSYSPKDADAMPANTYFETHSI
;
A
#
# COMPACT_ATOMS: atom_id res chain seq x y z
N MET A 1 36.78 8.79 27.81
CA MET A 1 37.80 8.83 26.76
C MET A 1 38.06 7.38 26.34
N LYS A 2 37.38 6.86 25.33
CA LYS A 2 37.67 5.60 24.65
C LYS A 2 37.30 5.82 23.15
N THR A 3 38.34 5.83 22.36
CA THR A 3 38.35 5.89 20.90
C THR A 3 37.89 4.56 20.33
N TYR A 4 36.98 4.59 19.35
CA TYR A 4 36.68 3.44 18.52
C TYR A 4 37.23 3.67 17.12
N ASP A 5 38.19 2.79 16.76
CA ASP A 5 38.83 2.74 15.46
C ASP A 5 37.90 2.28 14.37
N THR A 6 37.98 2.99 13.27
CA THR A 6 37.28 2.70 12.01
C THR A 6 38.09 1.68 11.22
N ILE A 7 37.56 0.49 10.98
CA ILE A 7 38.14 -0.47 10.03
C ILE A 7 37.32 -0.40 8.74
N GLN A 8 37.90 0.25 7.72
CA GLN A 8 37.44 0.15 6.34
C GLN A 8 38.04 -1.12 5.72
N MET A 9 37.17 -2.00 5.19
CA MET A 9 37.58 -3.13 4.39
C MET A 9 37.03 -2.97 2.95
N LEU A 10 37.87 -2.39 2.09
CA LEU A 10 37.68 -2.40 0.63
C LEU A 10 37.96 -3.80 0.08
N ARG A 11 36.98 -4.45 -0.51
CA ARG A 11 37.20 -5.56 -1.44
C ARG A 11 36.82 -5.15 -2.85
N ARG A 12 37.82 -4.90 -3.67
CA ARG A 12 37.73 -4.82 -5.13
C ARG A 12 37.66 -6.23 -5.69
N LEU A 13 36.61 -6.56 -6.42
CA LEU A 13 36.60 -7.72 -7.33
C LEU A 13 36.57 -7.20 -8.76
N ALA A 14 37.68 -7.41 -9.45
CA ALA A 14 37.80 -7.20 -10.89
C ALA A 14 37.20 -8.42 -11.60
N PHE A 15 36.23 -8.22 -12.48
CA PHE A 15 35.84 -9.24 -13.44
C PHE A 15 36.35 -8.86 -14.82
N GLY A 16 37.28 -9.69 -15.32
CA GLY A 16 37.79 -9.62 -16.67
C GLY A 16 36.75 -10.07 -17.69
N ALA A 17 36.50 -9.25 -18.69
CA ALA A 17 35.72 -9.59 -19.84
C ALA A 17 36.59 -10.33 -20.85
N THR A 18 36.31 -11.61 -21.12
CA THR A 18 36.94 -12.35 -22.23
C THR A 18 35.95 -12.32 -23.42
N LEU A 19 36.35 -11.59 -24.47
CA LEU A 19 35.63 -11.50 -25.75
C LEU A 19 36.03 -12.72 -26.60
N LEU A 20 35.08 -13.66 -26.79
CA LEU A 20 35.21 -14.76 -27.76
C LEU A 20 34.47 -14.34 -29.05
N THR A 21 35.23 -14.04 -30.10
CA THR A 21 34.72 -13.91 -31.47
C THR A 21 34.67 -15.30 -32.10
N ALA A 22 33.46 -15.81 -32.33
CA ALA A 22 33.25 -17.01 -33.14
C ALA A 22 32.76 -16.57 -34.53
N THR A 23 33.65 -16.73 -35.53
CA THR A 23 33.31 -16.61 -36.95
C THR A 23 32.69 -17.94 -37.42
N ALA A 24 31.39 -17.94 -37.70
CA ALA A 24 30.73 -19.06 -38.32
C ALA A 24 30.63 -18.82 -39.83
N LEU A 25 31.28 -19.71 -40.59
CA LEU A 25 31.15 -19.84 -42.06
C LEU A 25 29.78 -20.46 -42.35
N LEU A 26 29.01 -19.77 -43.21
CA LEU A 26 27.77 -20.29 -43.78
C LEU A 26 28.07 -21.14 -45.00
N PRO A 27 27.55 -22.36 -45.14
CA PRO A 27 27.42 -23.02 -46.45
C PRO A 27 26.13 -22.57 -47.15
N ALA A 28 26.25 -22.46 -48.48
CA ALA A 28 25.17 -22.02 -49.35
C ALA A 28 24.18 -23.16 -49.65
N CYS A 29 22.93 -22.72 -49.81
CA CYS A 29 21.86 -23.27 -50.65
C CYS A 29 21.79 -24.76 -50.95
N ASP A 30 20.69 -25.38 -50.51
CA ASP A 30 19.99 -26.38 -51.29
C ASP A 30 18.48 -26.04 -51.22
N ASP A 31 17.87 -26.05 -52.44
CA ASP A 31 16.44 -25.82 -52.68
C ASP A 31 15.65 -27.06 -52.18
N ASP A 32 14.93 -26.93 -51.09
CA ASP A 32 13.93 -27.88 -50.64
C ASP A 32 12.52 -27.36 -50.96
N PRO A 33 11.63 -28.18 -51.51
CA PRO A 33 10.29 -27.72 -51.90
C PRO A 33 9.44 -27.38 -50.70
N ALA A 34 8.74 -26.25 -50.81
CA ALA A 34 7.84 -25.67 -49.82
C ALA A 34 6.93 -26.71 -49.16
N ALA A 35 7.06 -26.84 -47.85
CA ALA A 35 6.05 -27.47 -47.01
C ALA A 35 4.76 -26.61 -47.04
N PRO A 36 3.56 -27.26 -47.02
CA PRO A 36 2.32 -26.50 -47.04
C PRO A 36 2.22 -25.63 -45.79
N ASP A 37 1.81 -24.36 -46.01
CA ASP A 37 1.49 -23.39 -44.96
C ASP A 37 0.52 -24.07 -43.96
N GLU A 38 1.00 -24.38 -42.78
CA GLU A 38 0.13 -24.64 -41.64
C GLU A 38 -0.53 -23.29 -41.31
N GLU A 39 -1.79 -23.16 -41.70
CA GLU A 39 -2.66 -22.08 -41.28
C GLU A 39 -2.71 -22.09 -39.75
N LEU A 40 -1.97 -21.17 -39.13
CA LEU A 40 -1.99 -20.95 -37.69
C LEU A 40 -3.41 -20.53 -37.33
N THR A 41 -4.25 -21.50 -37.03
CA THR A 41 -5.57 -21.23 -36.46
C THR A 41 -5.33 -20.54 -35.13
N THR A 42 -5.35 -19.20 -35.16
CA THR A 42 -5.47 -18.40 -33.96
C THR A 42 -6.84 -18.76 -33.37
N ASP A 43 -6.81 -19.60 -32.34
CA ASP A 43 -7.93 -19.78 -31.41
C ASP A 43 -8.44 -18.35 -31.07
N PRO A 44 -9.74 -18.04 -31.31
CA PRO A 44 -10.27 -16.74 -30.93
C PRO A 44 -10.18 -16.66 -29.42
N GLY A 45 -9.05 -16.10 -28.94
CA GLY A 45 -8.67 -16.05 -27.56
C GLY A 45 -9.84 -15.58 -26.74
N THR A 46 -10.20 -16.35 -25.75
CA THR A 46 -11.10 -15.96 -24.68
C THR A 46 -10.64 -14.58 -24.22
N SER A 47 -11.36 -13.55 -24.60
CA SER A 47 -11.09 -12.17 -24.17
C SER A 47 -11.26 -12.15 -22.65
N VAL A 48 -10.16 -12.28 -21.93
CA VAL A 48 -10.15 -12.12 -20.48
C VAL A 48 -10.57 -10.67 -20.24
N GLN A 49 -11.83 -10.46 -19.91
CA GLN A 49 -12.32 -9.15 -19.51
C GLN A 49 -11.53 -8.73 -18.28
N PRO A 50 -11.03 -7.49 -18.23
CA PRO A 50 -10.32 -7.01 -17.06
C PRO A 50 -11.24 -7.12 -15.85
N GLU A 51 -10.75 -7.80 -14.80
CA GLU A 51 -11.48 -7.92 -13.54
C GLU A 51 -11.60 -6.53 -12.91
N THR A 52 -12.82 -6.08 -12.64
CA THR A 52 -13.07 -4.83 -11.91
C THR A 52 -13.27 -5.13 -10.45
N LEU A 53 -12.46 -4.52 -9.59
CA LEU A 53 -12.58 -4.62 -8.14
C LEU A 53 -13.15 -3.32 -7.57
N ARG A 54 -14.10 -3.44 -6.63
CA ARG A 54 -14.65 -2.32 -5.86
C ARG A 54 -13.88 -2.15 -4.57
N PHE A 55 -13.43 -0.95 -4.34
CA PHE A 55 -12.66 -0.59 -3.16
C PHE A 55 -13.28 0.58 -2.42
N ILE A 56 -13.26 0.53 -1.08
CA ILE A 56 -13.65 1.64 -0.20
C ILE A 56 -12.51 1.94 0.76
N SER A 57 -12.16 3.23 0.88
CA SER A 57 -11.33 3.76 1.96
C SER A 57 -12.22 4.59 2.88
N TYR A 58 -12.23 4.29 4.19
CA TYR A 58 -13.14 4.92 5.13
C TYR A 58 -12.52 5.09 6.53
N ASN A 59 -12.53 6.32 7.03
CA ASN A 59 -12.27 6.58 8.44
C ASN A 59 -13.57 6.39 9.22
N ILE A 60 -13.59 5.40 10.11
CA ILE A 60 -14.79 4.94 10.84
C ILE A 60 -15.04 5.67 12.17
N LEU A 61 -14.29 6.72 12.43
CA LEU A 61 -14.45 7.58 13.59
C LEU A 61 -14.42 6.82 14.94
N GLU A 62 -13.22 6.66 15.48
CA GLU A 62 -13.00 6.08 16.83
C GLU A 62 -13.74 4.75 17.04
N GLY A 63 -13.60 3.81 16.09
CA GLY A 63 -14.24 2.49 16.19
C GLY A 63 -15.75 2.54 16.01
N MET A 64 -16.22 3.41 15.10
CA MET A 64 -17.65 3.62 14.82
C MET A 64 -18.45 4.01 16.07
N LYS A 65 -17.92 4.95 16.85
CA LYS A 65 -18.55 5.39 18.11
C LYS A 65 -20.02 5.81 17.99
N LEU A 66 -20.43 6.28 16.79
CA LEU A 66 -21.80 6.71 16.53
C LEU A 66 -22.77 5.56 16.21
N ASP A 67 -22.25 4.38 15.83
CA ASP A 67 -23.05 3.20 15.48
C ASP A 67 -22.93 2.04 16.49
N LYS A 68 -22.11 2.22 17.52
CA LYS A 68 -21.85 1.21 18.53
C LYS A 68 -23.10 0.79 19.30
N ALA A 69 -24.00 1.74 19.58
CA ALA A 69 -25.26 1.47 20.28
C ALA A 69 -26.22 0.58 19.47
N GLN A 70 -26.11 0.60 18.15
CA GLN A 70 -26.84 -0.24 17.21
C GLN A 70 -26.06 -1.50 16.80
N ASN A 71 -25.03 -1.88 17.55
CA ASN A 71 -24.19 -3.04 17.24
C ASN A 71 -23.63 -3.00 15.82
N PHE A 72 -23.32 -1.80 15.29
CA PHE A 72 -22.81 -1.54 13.95
C PHE A 72 -23.76 -1.93 12.79
N ASP A 73 -25.05 -2.05 13.05
CA ASP A 73 -26.01 -2.50 12.04
C ASP A 73 -26.12 -1.53 10.84
N ASN A 74 -26.09 -0.21 11.11
CA ASN A 74 -26.13 0.80 10.03
C ASN A 74 -24.89 0.70 9.13
N PHE A 75 -23.70 0.51 9.72
CA PHE A 75 -22.48 0.31 8.95
C PHE A 75 -22.53 -0.97 8.11
N VAL A 76 -22.97 -2.06 8.71
CA VAL A 76 -23.11 -3.37 8.03
C VAL A 76 -24.04 -3.27 6.84
N ASP A 77 -25.19 -2.64 7.00
CA ASP A 77 -26.20 -2.50 5.94
C ASP A 77 -25.68 -1.59 4.83
N TRP A 78 -24.98 -0.49 5.16
CA TRP A 78 -24.34 0.38 4.21
C TRP A 78 -23.28 -0.35 3.39
N VAL A 79 -22.41 -1.16 4.03
CA VAL A 79 -21.38 -1.93 3.33
C VAL A 79 -22.00 -2.97 2.40
N LYS A 80 -23.06 -3.67 2.83
CA LYS A 80 -23.80 -4.61 1.97
C LYS A 80 -24.37 -3.94 0.73
N GLU A 81 -24.92 -2.72 0.89
CA GLU A 81 -25.45 -1.94 -0.25
C GLU A 81 -24.35 -1.58 -1.25
N LYS A 82 -23.17 -1.18 -0.77
CA LYS A 82 -22.04 -0.80 -1.62
C LYS A 82 -21.30 -1.99 -2.21
N ASP A 83 -21.39 -3.15 -1.55
CA ASP A 83 -20.80 -4.43 -1.96
C ASP A 83 -19.33 -4.32 -2.40
N PRO A 84 -18.43 -3.73 -1.61
CA PRO A 84 -17.02 -3.64 -1.95
C PRO A 84 -16.34 -5.01 -1.93
N ASP A 85 -15.27 -5.16 -2.69
CA ASP A 85 -14.43 -6.36 -2.67
C ASP A 85 -13.45 -6.34 -1.51
N PHE A 86 -12.99 -5.15 -1.13
CA PHE A 86 -12.20 -4.94 0.07
C PHE A 86 -12.29 -3.48 0.55
N MET A 87 -11.98 -3.27 1.84
CA MET A 87 -12.06 -1.96 2.49
C MET A 87 -10.83 -1.67 3.32
N ALA A 88 -10.24 -0.47 3.12
CA ALA A 88 -9.28 0.11 4.03
C ALA A 88 -10.01 0.95 5.09
N LEU A 89 -9.74 0.67 6.35
CA LEU A 89 -10.39 1.32 7.49
C LEU A 89 -9.36 2.08 8.33
N CYS A 90 -9.67 3.31 8.71
CA CYS A 90 -8.91 4.07 9.69
C CYS A 90 -9.70 4.24 10.98
N GLU A 91 -8.98 4.43 12.10
CA GLU A 91 -9.57 4.58 13.43
C GLU A 91 -10.37 3.36 13.89
N CYS A 92 -9.81 2.17 13.71
CA CYS A 92 -10.39 0.93 14.22
C CYS A 92 -10.19 0.79 15.74
N ASN A 93 -10.46 1.88 16.50
CA ASN A 93 -10.29 1.92 17.95
C ASN A 93 -11.16 0.87 18.64
N ALA A 94 -10.60 0.24 19.65
CA ALA A 94 -11.25 -0.80 20.46
C ALA A 94 -11.63 -2.08 19.70
N PHE A 95 -11.27 -2.23 18.43
CA PHE A 95 -11.31 -3.52 17.77
C PHE A 95 -10.07 -4.34 18.09
N THR A 96 -10.26 -5.64 18.24
CA THR A 96 -9.23 -6.66 18.06
C THR A 96 -9.34 -7.21 16.64
N GLU A 97 -8.31 -7.89 16.16
CA GLU A 97 -8.37 -8.52 14.84
C GLU A 97 -9.52 -9.54 14.75
N GLU A 98 -9.78 -10.26 15.86
CA GLU A 98 -10.92 -11.19 15.98
C GLU A 98 -12.27 -10.46 15.87
N SER A 99 -12.48 -9.39 16.62
CA SER A 99 -13.74 -8.65 16.61
C SER A 99 -13.98 -7.91 15.28
N LEU A 100 -12.92 -7.43 14.63
CA LEU A 100 -12.99 -6.85 13.30
C LEU A 100 -13.37 -7.93 12.27
N THR A 101 -12.79 -9.13 12.36
CA THR A 101 -13.12 -10.27 11.50
C THR A 101 -14.58 -10.69 11.67
N ALA A 102 -15.06 -10.78 12.93
CA ALA A 102 -16.45 -11.10 13.21
C ALA A 102 -17.41 -10.06 12.61
N LEU A 103 -17.11 -8.77 12.75
CA LEU A 103 -17.89 -7.70 12.13
C LEU A 103 -17.86 -7.79 10.61
N ALA A 104 -16.69 -8.00 10.03
CA ALA A 104 -16.48 -8.10 8.59
C ALA A 104 -17.26 -9.26 7.97
N GLY A 105 -17.33 -10.38 8.65
CA GLY A 105 -18.15 -11.53 8.25
C GLY A 105 -19.63 -11.21 8.09
N ARG A 106 -20.18 -10.22 8.82
CA ARG A 106 -21.58 -9.80 8.73
C ARG A 106 -21.93 -9.14 7.39
N TYR A 107 -20.96 -8.54 6.71
CA TYR A 107 -21.12 -7.94 5.38
C TYR A 107 -20.39 -8.68 4.25
N GLY A 108 -20.00 -9.94 4.51
CA GLY A 108 -19.47 -10.82 3.46
C GLY A 108 -17.95 -10.73 3.25
N HIS A 109 -17.19 -10.16 4.18
CA HIS A 109 -15.74 -10.17 4.17
C HIS A 109 -15.20 -11.19 5.19
N PRO A 110 -14.84 -12.42 4.78
CA PRO A 110 -14.32 -13.44 5.70
C PRO A 110 -12.90 -13.18 6.15
N TYR A 111 -12.20 -12.24 5.53
CA TYR A 111 -10.82 -11.92 5.86
C TYR A 111 -10.73 -10.50 6.41
N ALA A 112 -10.05 -10.35 7.53
CA ALA A 112 -9.72 -9.06 8.11
C ALA A 112 -8.33 -9.08 8.74
N ILE A 113 -7.68 -7.92 8.77
CA ILE A 113 -6.40 -7.71 9.41
C ILE A 113 -6.40 -6.35 10.09
N LEU A 114 -5.77 -6.27 11.27
CA LEU A 114 -5.62 -5.05 12.03
C LEU A 114 -4.14 -4.73 12.22
N CYS A 115 -3.75 -3.47 12.11
CA CYS A 115 -2.37 -3.05 12.30
C CYS A 115 -1.87 -3.34 13.73
N LYS A 116 -2.66 -2.92 14.71
CA LYS A 116 -2.43 -3.07 16.15
C LYS A 116 -3.77 -2.95 16.88
N GLU A 117 -3.82 -3.31 18.17
CA GLU A 117 -5.06 -3.28 18.96
C GLU A 117 -5.17 -2.06 19.90
N SER A 118 -4.29 -1.07 19.75
CA SER A 118 -4.26 0.12 20.60
C SER A 118 -4.22 1.41 19.79
N GLY A 119 -4.69 2.50 20.41
CA GLY A 119 -4.70 3.83 19.80
C GLY A 119 -5.70 3.94 18.65
N PHE A 120 -5.26 4.46 17.52
CA PHE A 120 -6.05 4.70 16.31
C PHE A 120 -5.55 3.81 15.15
N PRO A 121 -5.73 2.49 15.24
CA PRO A 121 -5.18 1.57 14.26
C PRO A 121 -5.90 1.64 12.93
N VAL A 122 -5.18 1.22 11.87
CA VAL A 122 -5.77 0.94 10.57
C VAL A 122 -6.10 -0.54 10.45
N GLY A 123 -7.12 -0.86 9.67
CA GLY A 123 -7.56 -2.21 9.37
C GLY A 123 -7.84 -2.41 7.88
N LEU A 124 -7.91 -3.65 7.47
CA LEU A 124 -8.28 -4.05 6.12
C LEU A 124 -9.23 -5.24 6.20
N THR A 125 -10.34 -5.19 5.46
CA THR A 125 -11.27 -6.30 5.33
C THR A 125 -11.49 -6.66 3.87
N SER A 126 -11.72 -7.93 3.54
CA SER A 126 -11.76 -8.39 2.15
C SER A 126 -12.63 -9.63 1.95
N LYS A 127 -13.27 -9.72 0.76
CA LYS A 127 -13.85 -10.96 0.25
C LYS A 127 -12.79 -12.00 -0.12
N TYR A 128 -11.58 -11.56 -0.42
CA TYR A 128 -10.47 -12.40 -0.88
C TYR A 128 -9.41 -12.57 0.21
N PRO A 129 -8.63 -13.66 0.19
CA PRO A 129 -7.52 -13.85 1.11
C PRO A 129 -6.59 -12.64 1.15
N ILE A 130 -6.19 -12.25 2.36
CA ILE A 130 -5.24 -11.19 2.62
C ILE A 130 -3.90 -11.82 2.95
N GLU A 131 -2.88 -11.58 2.12
CA GLU A 131 -1.51 -11.93 2.43
C GLU A 131 -0.85 -10.75 3.15
N LEU A 132 -0.55 -10.88 4.43
CA LEU A 132 0.19 -9.87 5.17
C LEU A 132 1.65 -9.85 4.73
N ARG A 133 2.11 -8.71 4.25
CA ARG A 133 3.51 -8.45 3.90
C ARG A 133 4.27 -7.81 5.05
N ASN A 134 3.69 -6.78 5.67
CA ASN A 134 4.31 -6.07 6.78
C ASN A 134 3.28 -5.29 7.62
N ARG A 135 3.55 -5.17 8.93
CA ARG A 135 2.95 -4.16 9.81
C ARG A 135 4.03 -3.15 10.17
N LEU A 136 3.84 -1.90 9.75
CA LEU A 136 4.75 -0.80 10.05
C LEU A 136 4.29 -0.16 11.37
N LEU A 137 5.01 -0.44 12.44
CA LEU A 137 4.67 -0.05 13.80
C LEU A 137 5.78 0.81 14.43
N GLU A 138 6.22 0.43 15.65
CA GLU A 138 7.08 1.23 16.51
C GLU A 138 8.50 1.45 16.00
N ASP A 139 9.00 0.56 15.14
CA ASP A 139 10.33 0.68 14.52
C ASP A 139 10.40 1.78 13.45
N VAL A 140 9.25 2.34 13.11
CA VAL A 140 9.10 3.39 12.11
C VAL A 140 8.41 4.57 12.77
N PRO A 141 8.78 5.82 12.49
CA PRO A 141 8.19 6.98 13.13
C PRO A 141 6.77 7.26 12.61
N LEU A 142 5.89 6.27 12.71
CA LEU A 142 4.49 6.35 12.32
C LEU A 142 3.62 6.59 13.55
N TRP A 143 2.75 7.60 13.49
CA TRP A 143 1.87 7.94 14.60
C TRP A 143 0.80 6.87 14.85
N HIS A 144 0.18 6.39 13.78
CA HIS A 144 -0.90 5.39 13.88
C HIS A 144 -0.50 4.01 13.37
N GLY A 145 0.62 3.88 12.66
CA GLY A 145 1.05 2.67 11.98
C GLY A 145 0.45 2.54 10.58
N ALA A 146 0.91 1.53 9.84
CA ALA A 146 0.41 1.18 8.52
C ALA A 146 0.48 -0.33 8.29
N ILE A 147 -0.28 -0.82 7.31
CA ILE A 147 -0.28 -2.23 6.90
C ILE A 147 0.10 -2.30 5.44
N HIS A 148 1.00 -3.20 5.08
CA HIS A 148 1.25 -3.63 3.71
C HIS A 148 0.78 -5.06 3.53
N THR A 149 -0.12 -5.27 2.60
CA THR A 149 -0.73 -6.56 2.28
C THR A 149 -0.75 -6.78 0.78
N ARG A 150 -1.06 -8.01 0.37
CA ARG A 150 -1.40 -8.34 -1.00
C ARG A 150 -2.77 -9.00 -1.03
N ILE A 151 -3.65 -8.52 -1.92
CA ILE A 151 -4.94 -9.10 -2.25
C ILE A 151 -4.94 -9.39 -3.75
N LYS A 152 -5.06 -10.67 -4.13
CA LYS A 152 -4.83 -11.08 -5.53
C LYS A 152 -3.46 -10.57 -6.03
N ASP A 153 -3.43 -9.77 -7.09
CA ASP A 153 -2.21 -9.21 -7.66
C ASP A 153 -1.93 -7.77 -7.24
N ILE A 154 -2.72 -7.21 -6.31
CA ILE A 154 -2.61 -5.83 -5.87
C ILE A 154 -1.91 -5.76 -4.51
N ASN A 155 -0.84 -4.98 -4.43
CA ASN A 155 -0.26 -4.57 -3.17
C ASN A 155 -1.12 -3.45 -2.58
N VAL A 156 -1.65 -3.67 -1.39
CA VAL A 156 -2.50 -2.71 -0.69
C VAL A 156 -1.78 -2.19 0.55
N VAL A 157 -1.59 -0.88 0.60
CA VAL A 157 -1.05 -0.19 1.76
C VAL A 157 -2.16 0.62 2.41
N VAL A 158 -2.46 0.31 3.68
CA VAL A 158 -3.42 1.07 4.48
C VAL A 158 -2.65 1.91 5.49
N LEU A 159 -2.93 3.20 5.52
CA LEU A 159 -2.24 4.17 6.37
C LEU A 159 -3.22 5.14 7.05
N HIS A 160 -2.76 5.75 8.14
CA HIS A 160 -3.39 6.89 8.78
C HIS A 160 -2.27 7.81 9.27
N LEU A 161 -2.06 8.93 8.57
CA LEU A 161 -0.97 9.84 8.87
C LEU A 161 -1.32 10.77 10.03
N TYR A 162 -0.31 11.45 10.54
CA TYR A 162 -0.39 12.37 11.67
C TYR A 162 -1.42 13.50 11.45
N PRO A 163 -2.38 13.71 12.40
CA PRO A 163 -3.55 14.54 12.13
C PRO A 163 -3.36 16.03 12.45
N PHE A 164 -2.25 16.43 13.10
CA PHE A 164 -2.14 17.80 13.62
C PHE A 164 -1.28 18.69 12.73
N GLY A 165 -1.53 20.02 12.82
CA GLY A 165 -0.77 21.03 12.09
C GLY A 165 0.60 21.35 12.69
N THR A 166 0.85 20.96 13.94
CA THR A 166 2.12 21.18 14.66
C THR A 166 2.90 19.88 14.78
N TYR A 167 4.22 19.97 14.80
CA TYR A 167 5.07 18.80 15.02
C TYR A 167 4.81 18.15 16.40
N PRO A 168 4.83 16.81 16.55
CA PRO A 168 4.65 16.17 17.84
C PRO A 168 5.65 16.65 18.89
N ASN A 169 5.23 16.66 20.17
CA ASN A 169 6.06 16.97 21.34
C ASN A 169 6.40 18.45 21.58
N GLY A 170 5.73 19.41 20.95
CA GLY A 170 5.84 20.84 21.32
C GLY A 170 7.27 21.39 21.30
N GLN A 171 8.25 20.65 20.82
CA GLN A 171 9.62 21.12 20.69
C GLN A 171 9.68 22.10 19.52
N GLY A 172 9.48 23.35 19.86
CA GLY A 172 9.42 24.45 18.94
C GLY A 172 10.53 24.42 17.92
N ALA A 173 10.24 24.88 16.73
CA ALA A 173 11.12 25.21 15.62
C ALA A 173 11.57 24.07 14.69
N ALA A 174 11.30 22.79 14.94
CA ALA A 174 11.80 21.75 14.07
C ALA A 174 10.88 21.36 12.91
N GLY A 175 9.65 21.89 12.82
CA GLY A 175 8.75 21.57 11.72
C GLY A 175 7.27 21.72 12.04
N THR A 176 6.47 21.59 11.01
CA THR A 176 5.01 21.57 11.06
C THR A 176 4.51 20.12 11.08
N GLY A 177 3.19 19.95 11.15
CA GLY A 177 2.56 18.64 10.92
C GLY A 177 2.91 18.06 9.55
N ASN A 178 3.06 18.90 8.51
CA ASN A 178 3.52 18.47 7.19
C ASN A 178 4.89 17.81 7.26
N THR A 179 5.86 18.39 7.95
CA THR A 179 7.19 17.79 8.14
C THR A 179 7.11 16.41 8.77
N TYR A 180 6.17 16.20 9.69
CA TYR A 180 5.97 14.89 10.29
C TYR A 180 5.33 13.90 9.31
N ARG A 181 4.28 14.30 8.60
CA ARG A 181 3.64 13.49 7.55
C ARG A 181 4.60 13.14 6.41
N ASP A 182 5.47 14.07 5.99
CA ASP A 182 6.52 13.80 5.00
C ASP A 182 7.47 12.68 5.46
N ARG A 183 7.82 12.66 6.73
CA ARG A 183 8.63 11.56 7.30
C ARG A 183 7.86 10.26 7.31
N GLU A 184 6.59 10.28 7.72
CA GLU A 184 5.75 9.09 7.75
C GLU A 184 5.59 8.51 6.35
N ILE A 185 5.21 9.32 5.37
CA ILE A 185 4.99 8.83 4.00
C ILE A 185 6.28 8.31 3.37
N ASN A 186 7.42 8.96 3.58
CA ASN A 186 8.71 8.46 3.09
C ASN A 186 9.08 7.13 3.74
N CYS A 187 8.87 6.97 5.03
CA CYS A 187 9.05 5.70 5.73
C CYS A 187 8.18 4.57 5.14
N ILE A 188 6.91 4.87 4.86
CA ILE A 188 5.97 3.92 4.24
C ILE A 188 6.47 3.56 2.84
N LEU A 189 6.83 4.54 2.02
CA LEU A 189 7.32 4.31 0.66
C LEU A 189 8.60 3.48 0.63
N ASP A 190 9.57 3.75 1.53
CA ASP A 190 10.82 2.99 1.64
C ASP A 190 10.57 1.53 2.07
N SER A 191 9.57 1.32 2.91
CA SER A 191 9.19 -0.01 3.41
C SER A 191 8.28 -0.79 2.45
N THR A 192 7.74 -0.14 1.42
CA THR A 192 6.74 -0.70 0.49
C THR A 192 7.17 -0.53 -0.97
N ILE A 193 6.68 0.46 -1.68
CA ILE A 193 6.84 0.64 -3.14
C ILE A 193 8.32 0.65 -3.54
N ARG A 194 9.18 1.39 -2.84
CA ARG A 194 10.60 1.49 -3.16
C ARG A 194 11.35 0.20 -2.87
N ARG A 195 10.87 -0.61 -1.93
CA ARG A 195 11.44 -1.91 -1.59
C ARG A 195 11.10 -3.00 -2.60
N TYR A 196 9.96 -2.88 -3.30
CA TYR A 196 9.46 -3.86 -4.25
C TYR A 196 9.22 -3.25 -5.64
N PRO A 197 10.28 -2.73 -6.30
CA PRO A 197 10.15 -1.91 -7.52
C PRO A 197 9.64 -2.67 -8.74
N VAL A 198 9.62 -4.01 -8.69
CA VAL A 198 9.13 -4.87 -9.79
C VAL A 198 7.66 -5.27 -9.65
N GLU A 199 7.04 -4.97 -8.53
CA GLU A 199 5.62 -5.25 -8.30
C GLU A 199 4.76 -4.21 -9.05
N PRO A 200 3.86 -4.66 -9.98
CA PRO A 200 3.26 -3.73 -10.94
C PRO A 200 2.04 -2.96 -10.40
N LEU A 201 1.32 -3.52 -9.44
CA LEU A 201 0.04 -2.96 -8.99
C LEU A 201 0.09 -2.57 -7.52
N TRP A 202 -0.13 -1.28 -7.26
CA TRP A 202 -0.15 -0.70 -5.93
C TRP A 202 -1.40 0.15 -5.71
N LEU A 203 -2.01 -0.03 -4.54
CA LEU A 203 -3.04 0.84 -4.01
C LEU A 203 -2.61 1.31 -2.62
N MET A 204 -2.47 2.61 -2.44
CA MET A 204 -2.25 3.23 -1.15
C MET A 204 -3.50 3.99 -0.74
N ALA A 205 -4.05 3.69 0.42
CA ALA A 205 -5.32 4.21 0.86
C ALA A 205 -5.37 4.43 2.37
N GLY A 206 -6.27 5.28 2.82
CA GLY A 206 -6.45 5.62 4.21
C GLY A 206 -6.67 7.11 4.42
N ASP A 207 -6.43 7.58 5.62
CA ASP A 207 -6.52 8.99 5.97
C ASP A 207 -5.13 9.64 5.96
N PHE A 208 -4.85 10.41 4.94
CA PHE A 208 -3.58 11.12 4.81
C PHE A 208 -3.48 12.34 5.72
N ASN A 209 -4.60 12.78 6.30
CA ASN A 209 -4.68 14.02 7.08
C ASN A 209 -4.02 15.20 6.36
N SER A 210 -4.18 15.23 5.04
CA SER A 210 -3.51 16.16 4.15
C SER A 210 -4.35 16.42 2.91
N TYR A 211 -4.29 17.64 2.42
CA TYR A 211 -4.83 18.02 1.12
C TYR A 211 -3.82 17.70 0.02
N SER A 212 -4.32 17.37 -1.17
CA SER A 212 -3.46 17.27 -2.34
C SER A 212 -2.92 18.65 -2.72
N PRO A 213 -1.63 18.80 -3.03
CA PRO A 213 -1.10 20.06 -3.57
C PRO A 213 -1.82 20.55 -4.84
N LYS A 214 -2.46 19.63 -5.57
CA LYS A 214 -3.26 19.96 -6.76
C LYS A 214 -4.56 20.70 -6.44
N ASP A 215 -5.01 20.62 -5.19
CA ASP A 215 -6.24 21.27 -4.74
C ASP A 215 -5.99 22.71 -4.26
N ALA A 216 -4.72 23.17 -4.28
CA ALA A 216 -4.32 24.50 -3.75
C ALA A 216 -5.14 25.64 -4.33
N ASP A 217 -5.41 25.64 -5.63
CA ASP A 217 -6.17 26.69 -6.31
C ASP A 217 -7.67 26.67 -5.98
N ALA A 218 -8.20 25.49 -5.59
CA ALA A 218 -9.60 25.31 -5.24
C ALA A 218 -9.87 25.57 -3.74
N MET A 219 -8.84 25.56 -2.92
CA MET A 219 -8.96 25.77 -1.49
C MET A 219 -8.94 27.26 -1.17
N PRO A 220 -9.91 27.77 -0.39
CA PRO A 220 -9.81 29.13 0.13
C PRO A 220 -8.53 29.25 0.96
N ALA A 221 -7.89 30.42 0.88
CA ALA A 221 -6.73 30.74 1.71
C ALA A 221 -7.07 30.49 3.19
N ASN A 222 -6.64 29.37 3.70
CA ASN A 222 -6.83 28.99 5.09
C ASN A 222 -5.54 28.36 5.62
N THR A 223 -5.33 28.53 6.91
CA THR A 223 -4.18 28.01 7.63
C THR A 223 -4.08 26.47 7.64
N TYR A 224 -5.19 25.77 7.33
CA TYR A 224 -5.20 24.31 7.25
C TYR A 224 -4.40 23.80 6.05
N PHE A 225 -4.51 24.45 4.90
CA PHE A 225 -3.75 24.03 3.73
C PHE A 225 -2.24 24.16 3.95
N GLU A 226 -1.80 25.26 4.60
CA GLU A 226 -0.38 25.51 4.89
C GLU A 226 0.24 24.47 5.82
N THR A 227 -0.56 23.85 6.67
CA THR A 227 -0.11 22.89 7.69
C THR A 227 -0.50 21.42 7.40
N HIS A 228 -1.36 21.19 6.39
CA HIS A 228 -1.93 19.88 6.04
C HIS A 228 -1.86 19.59 4.52
N SER A 229 -0.76 19.92 3.86
CA SER A 229 -0.49 19.57 2.46
C SER A 229 0.85 18.83 2.34
N ILE A 230 0.86 17.70 1.65
CA ILE A 230 2.04 16.89 1.31
C ILE A 230 1.96 16.36 -0.11
#